data_986e237c5c4ae1999bdcf94cc20908fb
#
_entry.id   986e237c5c4ae1999bdcf94cc20908fb
#
_cell.length_a   1.000
_cell.length_b   1.000
_cell.length_c   1.000
_cell.angle_alpha   90.00
_cell.angle_beta   90.00
_cell.angle_gamma   90.00
#
_symmetry.space_group_name_H-M   'P 1'
#
loop_
_entity.id
_entity.type
_entity.pdbx_description
1 polymer ?
#
loop_
_entity_poly.entity_id
_entity_poly.type
_entity_poly.pdbx_seq_one_letter_code
_entity_poly.pdbx_strand_id
1 'polypeptide(L)'
;MNPRAARAFFLAGSLSVFLLPVASHASTSQTGKTLQIYFVDVEGGQATLFVTPAGQSLLIDTGWPGHDGRDADRIAAAAGKAGINKIDFVLLTHFHQDHAGGITQLAAKIPIGAVIDHGENRERTDAATEQVWQDYQRFLAKSIKRIIAKPGDTLPIHGIQAKVVSSDGALIKKPLRGASATNPACKSSGPYPADQTENLRSLGTMITFGKLRILDLGDLTSDKEMELMCPLNRLGHVDIYIVSHHGWSQSGSPALVHGIAPRVAIMDNGENKGGSPSSWDIIKKSTGLEDLWQLHFSKEGGTDHNVADPFIANLAGPDAGNYLKVTAWKDGSFEVFNSRTETSKHYAAAH
;
A
#
# COMPACT_ATOMS: atom_id res chain seq x y z
N MET A 1 -60.67 -79.06 12.92
CA MET A 1 -61.02 -77.59 12.99
C MET A 1 -59.79 -76.80 12.69
N ASN A 2 -59.79 -76.14 11.56
CA ASN A 2 -58.63 -75.50 10.93
C ASN A 2 -58.50 -74.01 11.41
N PRO A 3 -57.31 -73.52 11.81
CA PRO A 3 -57.07 -72.04 11.87
C PRO A 3 -56.39 -71.61 10.58
N ARG A 4 -56.95 -70.54 10.01
CA ARG A 4 -56.50 -69.83 8.83
C ARG A 4 -55.22 -69.00 9.15
N ALA A 5 -54.16 -69.21 8.34
CA ALA A 5 -52.94 -68.45 8.33
C ALA A 5 -53.17 -67.07 7.60
N ALA A 6 -52.92 -66.01 8.24
CA ALA A 6 -52.84 -64.66 7.64
C ALA A 6 -51.43 -64.38 7.12
N ARG A 7 -51.29 -64.15 5.79
CA ARG A 7 -50.05 -63.73 5.15
C ARG A 7 -49.96 -62.22 5.22
N ALA A 8 -48.94 -61.70 5.93
CA ALA A 8 -48.54 -60.32 5.90
C ALA A 8 -47.62 -60.04 4.70
N PHE A 9 -48.02 -59.14 3.82
CA PHE A 9 -47.14 -58.58 2.76
C PHE A 9 -46.31 -57.48 3.31
N PHE A 10 -44.98 -57.63 3.34
CA PHE A 10 -44.05 -56.57 3.56
C PHE A 10 -43.72 -55.86 2.22
N LEU A 11 -44.16 -54.60 2.06
CA LEU A 11 -43.69 -53.73 1.00
C LEU A 11 -42.30 -53.16 1.44
N ALA A 12 -41.26 -53.59 0.75
CA ALA A 12 -39.95 -52.97 0.89
C ALA A 12 -39.91 -51.70 0.01
N GLY A 13 -40.03 -50.53 0.61
CA GLY A 13 -39.83 -49.26 -0.06
C GLY A 13 -38.33 -48.94 -0.17
N SER A 14 -37.81 -49.03 -1.40
CA SER A 14 -36.43 -48.61 -1.69
C SER A 14 -36.33 -47.07 -1.71
N LEU A 15 -35.69 -46.52 -0.69
CA LEU A 15 -35.36 -45.06 -0.62
C LEU A 15 -34.09 -44.80 -1.45
N SER A 16 -34.25 -44.34 -2.69
CA SER A 16 -33.14 -43.92 -3.54
C SER A 16 -32.65 -42.56 -3.09
N VAL A 17 -31.51 -42.51 -2.39
CA VAL A 17 -30.82 -41.29 -2.04
C VAL A 17 -30.07 -40.78 -3.29
N PHE A 18 -30.58 -39.74 -3.93
CA PHE A 18 -29.86 -38.99 -4.97
C PHE A 18 -28.75 -38.17 -4.33
N LEU A 19 -27.52 -38.66 -4.36
CA LEU A 19 -26.31 -37.87 -4.09
C LEU A 19 -26.05 -36.94 -5.28
N LEU A 20 -26.40 -35.64 -5.10
CA LEU A 20 -25.96 -34.60 -6.03
C LEU A 20 -24.44 -34.44 -5.88
N PRO A 21 -23.67 -34.43 -6.98
CA PRO A 21 -22.26 -34.16 -6.89
C PRO A 21 -22.07 -32.69 -6.46
N VAL A 22 -21.49 -32.48 -5.29
CA VAL A 22 -20.94 -31.18 -4.89
C VAL A 22 -19.76 -30.94 -5.83
N ALA A 23 -19.94 -30.02 -6.79
CA ALA A 23 -18.85 -29.57 -7.64
C ALA A 23 -17.85 -28.83 -6.72
N SER A 24 -16.82 -29.53 -6.30
CA SER A 24 -15.65 -28.95 -5.69
C SER A 24 -15.00 -28.05 -6.74
N HIS A 25 -15.15 -26.73 -6.59
CA HIS A 25 -14.35 -25.77 -7.35
C HIS A 25 -12.91 -25.94 -6.88
N ALA A 26 -12.18 -26.80 -7.55
CA ALA A 26 -10.74 -26.85 -7.42
C ALA A 26 -10.22 -25.47 -7.84
N SER A 27 -9.86 -24.66 -6.86
CA SER A 27 -9.05 -23.47 -7.08
C SER A 27 -7.77 -23.95 -7.75
N THR A 28 -7.63 -23.69 -9.04
CA THR A 28 -6.38 -23.89 -9.75
C THR A 28 -5.35 -23.00 -9.08
N SER A 29 -4.54 -23.58 -8.20
CA SER A 29 -3.35 -22.95 -7.64
C SER A 29 -2.52 -22.45 -8.83
N GLN A 30 -2.56 -21.15 -9.09
CA GLN A 30 -1.63 -20.49 -10.00
C GLN A 30 -0.25 -20.59 -9.35
N THR A 31 0.53 -21.60 -9.72
CA THR A 31 1.93 -21.81 -9.31
C THR A 31 2.87 -20.80 -9.99
N GLY A 32 2.42 -19.57 -10.20
CA GLY A 32 3.22 -18.44 -10.69
C GLY A 32 3.88 -17.71 -9.53
N LYS A 33 5.11 -17.24 -9.75
CA LYS A 33 5.80 -16.37 -8.79
C LYS A 33 4.97 -15.12 -8.57
N THR A 34 4.61 -14.82 -7.32
CA THR A 34 3.78 -13.69 -6.89
C THR A 34 4.63 -12.49 -6.50
N LEU A 35 4.04 -11.30 -6.56
CA LEU A 35 4.53 -10.13 -5.86
C LEU A 35 3.88 -10.11 -4.47
N GLN A 36 4.67 -10.00 -3.41
CA GLN A 36 4.20 -9.85 -2.05
C GLN A 36 4.46 -8.42 -1.59
N ILE A 37 3.49 -7.80 -0.91
CA ILE A 37 3.59 -6.43 -0.40
C ILE A 37 3.10 -6.45 1.04
N TYR A 38 3.95 -6.04 1.97
CA TYR A 38 3.61 -5.94 3.39
C TYR A 38 3.48 -4.46 3.76
N PHE A 39 2.33 -4.05 4.23
CA PHE A 39 2.06 -2.76 4.83
C PHE A 39 2.32 -2.91 6.32
N VAL A 40 3.50 -2.50 6.75
CA VAL A 40 3.95 -2.67 8.14
C VAL A 40 3.39 -1.54 8.98
N ASP A 41 2.82 -1.90 10.12
CA ASP A 41 2.33 -0.89 11.06
C ASP A 41 3.50 -0.16 11.72
N VAL A 42 3.58 1.13 11.47
CA VAL A 42 4.51 2.09 12.07
C VAL A 42 3.78 3.30 12.67
N GLU A 43 2.51 3.13 13.04
CA GLU A 43 1.70 4.12 13.77
C GLU A 43 1.57 5.48 13.04
N GLY A 44 1.17 5.45 11.77
CA GLY A 44 0.94 6.64 10.97
C GLY A 44 2.21 7.27 10.40
N GLY A 45 3.19 6.43 10.14
CA GLY A 45 4.27 6.65 9.20
C GLY A 45 4.15 5.65 8.06
N GLN A 46 5.15 5.58 7.20
CA GLN A 46 5.17 4.63 6.09
C GLN A 46 6.29 3.59 6.25
N ALA A 47 5.93 2.31 6.02
CA ALA A 47 6.88 1.23 5.78
C ALA A 47 6.20 0.13 4.94
N THR A 48 6.42 0.17 3.62
CA THR A 48 5.80 -0.77 2.68
C THR A 48 6.87 -1.62 2.02
N LEU A 49 6.89 -2.93 2.35
CA LEU A 49 7.88 -3.88 1.86
C LEU A 49 7.34 -4.68 0.68
N PHE A 50 7.96 -4.52 -0.48
CA PHE A 50 7.72 -5.32 -1.68
C PHE A 50 8.76 -6.43 -1.79
N VAL A 51 8.31 -7.68 -2.00
CA VAL A 51 9.16 -8.81 -2.34
C VAL A 51 8.75 -9.33 -3.70
N THR A 52 9.64 -9.16 -4.68
CA THR A 52 9.35 -9.44 -6.08
C THR A 52 9.45 -10.93 -6.39
N PRO A 53 8.81 -11.41 -7.48
CA PRO A 53 8.98 -12.80 -7.94
C PRO A 53 10.42 -13.18 -8.29
N ALA A 54 11.29 -12.21 -8.50
CA ALA A 54 12.73 -12.40 -8.74
C ALA A 54 13.53 -12.58 -7.44
N GLY A 55 12.87 -12.45 -6.29
CA GLY A 55 13.49 -12.55 -4.96
C GLY A 55 14.19 -11.27 -4.51
N GLN A 56 14.03 -10.14 -5.24
CA GLN A 56 14.51 -8.83 -4.78
C GLN A 56 13.48 -8.14 -3.89
N SER A 57 13.97 -7.31 -2.99
CA SER A 57 13.16 -6.52 -2.07
C SER A 57 13.33 -5.03 -2.28
N LEU A 58 12.21 -4.31 -2.21
CA LEU A 58 12.11 -2.86 -2.13
C LEU A 58 11.31 -2.51 -0.87
N LEU A 59 11.90 -1.77 0.04
CA LEU A 59 11.19 -1.15 1.15
C LEU A 59 10.98 0.34 0.80
N ILE A 60 9.74 0.80 0.84
CA ILE A 60 9.41 2.23 0.75
C ILE A 60 9.19 2.72 2.16
N ASP A 61 10.04 3.65 2.57
CA ASP A 61 10.16 4.27 3.88
C ASP A 61 10.45 3.31 5.05
N THR A 62 10.77 3.85 6.21
CA THR A 62 11.33 3.11 7.34
C THR A 62 10.67 3.43 8.68
N GLY A 63 9.57 4.20 8.66
CA GLY A 63 8.87 4.61 9.87
C GLY A 63 9.65 5.60 10.73
N TRP A 64 9.22 5.72 11.97
CA TRP A 64 9.72 6.67 12.97
C TRP A 64 11.07 6.26 13.56
N PRO A 65 11.88 7.24 13.99
CA PRO A 65 13.04 6.98 14.83
C PRO A 65 12.60 6.74 16.28
N GLY A 66 13.48 6.15 17.07
CA GLY A 66 13.23 5.96 18.51
C GLY A 66 12.31 4.78 18.80
N HIS A 67 11.34 4.96 19.70
CA HIS A 67 10.39 3.93 20.13
C HIS A 67 11.06 2.56 20.43
N ASP A 68 12.25 2.58 21.02
CA ASP A 68 13.09 1.39 21.31
C ASP A 68 13.33 0.49 20.08
N GLY A 69 13.23 1.07 18.85
CA GLY A 69 13.39 0.34 17.60
C GLY A 69 12.17 -0.44 17.14
N ARG A 70 10.99 -0.14 17.66
CA ARG A 70 9.71 -0.79 17.32
C ARG A 70 9.51 -0.96 15.81
N ASP A 71 9.64 0.13 15.03
CA ASP A 71 9.37 0.11 13.60
C ASP A 71 10.41 -0.74 12.85
N ALA A 72 11.68 -0.60 13.23
CA ALA A 72 12.74 -1.43 12.67
C ALA A 72 12.54 -2.93 12.99
N ASP A 73 12.03 -3.28 14.18
CA ASP A 73 11.71 -4.65 14.55
C ASP A 73 10.54 -5.20 13.73
N ARG A 74 9.49 -4.41 13.54
CA ARG A 74 8.32 -4.79 12.73
C ARG A 74 8.69 -4.98 11.27
N ILE A 75 9.51 -4.10 10.70
CA ILE A 75 10.01 -4.22 9.32
C ILE A 75 10.88 -5.49 9.18
N ALA A 76 11.81 -5.72 10.11
CA ALA A 76 12.65 -6.92 10.09
C ALA A 76 11.81 -8.21 10.25
N ALA A 77 10.77 -8.19 11.09
CA ALA A 77 9.84 -9.30 11.24
C ALA A 77 9.04 -9.55 9.93
N ALA A 78 8.57 -8.50 9.25
CA ALA A 78 7.92 -8.63 7.95
C ALA A 78 8.86 -9.21 6.89
N ALA A 79 10.13 -8.78 6.86
CA ALA A 79 11.17 -9.34 6.01
C ALA A 79 11.38 -10.85 6.29
N GLY A 80 11.45 -11.24 7.57
CA GLY A 80 11.53 -12.65 7.97
C GLY A 80 10.32 -13.47 7.52
N LYS A 81 9.10 -12.94 7.66
CA LYS A 81 7.86 -13.57 7.15
C LYS A 81 7.86 -13.71 5.63
N ALA A 82 8.47 -12.77 4.92
CA ALA A 82 8.64 -12.81 3.48
C ALA A 82 9.79 -13.74 3.02
N GLY A 83 10.55 -14.32 3.96
CA GLY A 83 11.67 -15.22 3.69
C GLY A 83 12.93 -14.51 3.18
N ILE A 84 13.08 -13.21 3.44
CA ILE A 84 14.27 -12.44 3.07
C ILE A 84 15.10 -12.07 4.31
N ASN A 85 16.41 -12.03 4.14
CA ASN A 85 17.39 -11.68 5.20
C ASN A 85 18.20 -10.43 4.85
N LYS A 86 17.81 -9.71 3.81
CA LYS A 86 18.40 -8.47 3.32
C LYS A 86 17.34 -7.65 2.61
N ILE A 87 17.38 -6.34 2.76
CA ILE A 87 16.61 -5.40 1.94
C ILE A 87 17.53 -4.90 0.83
N ASP A 88 17.21 -5.23 -0.44
CA ASP A 88 18.06 -4.86 -1.57
C ASP A 88 18.03 -3.36 -1.83
N PHE A 89 16.84 -2.75 -1.74
CA PHE A 89 16.64 -1.32 -1.94
C PHE A 89 15.73 -0.75 -0.86
N VAL A 90 16.15 0.33 -0.23
CA VAL A 90 15.28 1.20 0.56
C VAL A 90 15.04 2.46 -0.26
N LEU A 91 13.79 2.79 -0.54
CA LEU A 91 13.39 4.04 -1.13
C LEU A 91 12.87 4.94 -0.01
N LEU A 92 13.48 6.10 0.16
CA LEU A 92 12.98 7.14 1.05
C LEU A 92 12.22 8.16 0.21
N THR A 93 10.91 8.30 0.50
CA THR A 93 10.06 9.22 -0.24
C THR A 93 10.47 10.66 0.03
N HIS A 94 10.68 11.00 1.31
CA HIS A 94 11.14 12.30 1.79
C HIS A 94 11.75 12.17 3.20
N PHE A 95 12.23 13.27 3.79
CA PHE A 95 13.04 13.21 5.01
C PHE A 95 12.28 13.53 6.31
N HIS A 96 10.95 13.47 6.34
CA HIS A 96 10.23 13.54 7.61
C HIS A 96 10.50 12.31 8.48
N GLN A 97 10.30 12.47 9.80
CA GLN A 97 10.65 11.47 10.80
C GLN A 97 9.94 10.14 10.61
N ASP A 98 8.68 10.18 10.26
CA ASP A 98 7.80 9.02 10.08
C ASP A 98 8.01 8.27 8.76
N HIS A 99 8.95 8.73 7.93
CA HIS A 99 9.36 8.10 6.67
C HIS A 99 10.82 7.65 6.70
N ALA A 100 11.73 8.58 6.95
CA ALA A 100 13.17 8.30 6.88
C ALA A 100 13.80 8.04 8.26
N GLY A 101 13.08 8.27 9.36
CA GLY A 101 13.64 8.28 10.70
C GLY A 101 14.16 6.93 11.19
N GLY A 102 13.53 5.83 10.77
CA GLY A 102 13.90 4.47 11.20
C GLY A 102 15.13 3.89 10.53
N ILE A 103 15.70 4.54 9.49
CA ILE A 103 16.74 3.94 8.62
C ILE A 103 17.97 3.42 9.38
N THR A 104 18.45 4.16 10.38
CA THR A 104 19.64 3.77 11.14
C THR A 104 19.38 2.60 12.07
N GLN A 105 18.19 2.54 12.70
CA GLN A 105 17.77 1.43 13.55
C GLN A 105 17.51 0.18 12.72
N LEU A 106 16.89 0.32 11.54
CA LEU A 106 16.66 -0.78 10.61
C LEU A 106 17.97 -1.38 10.11
N ALA A 107 18.94 -0.55 9.73
CA ALA A 107 20.27 -1.01 9.27
C ALA A 107 21.06 -1.76 10.33
N ALA A 108 20.73 -1.59 11.61
CA ALA A 108 21.31 -2.38 12.70
C ALA A 108 20.69 -3.78 12.83
N LYS A 109 19.51 -4.02 12.23
CA LYS A 109 18.75 -5.28 12.34
C LYS A 109 18.81 -6.13 11.07
N ILE A 110 18.83 -5.51 9.90
CA ILE A 110 18.85 -6.20 8.62
C ILE A 110 19.76 -5.46 7.63
N PRO A 111 20.61 -6.18 6.85
CA PRO A 111 21.48 -5.55 5.85
C PRO A 111 20.67 -4.81 4.77
N ILE A 112 21.15 -3.62 4.37
CA ILE A 112 20.58 -2.79 3.31
C ILE A 112 21.57 -2.72 2.14
N GLY A 113 21.11 -3.00 0.93
CA GLY A 113 21.95 -3.04 -0.28
C GLY A 113 22.21 -1.66 -0.87
N ALA A 114 21.17 -0.90 -1.09
CA ALA A 114 21.23 0.45 -1.64
C ALA A 114 20.07 1.29 -1.13
N VAL A 115 20.23 2.62 -1.19
CA VAL A 115 19.16 3.58 -0.90
C VAL A 115 18.83 4.38 -2.16
N ILE A 116 17.56 4.69 -2.33
CA ILE A 116 17.02 5.52 -3.39
C ILE A 116 16.31 6.69 -2.72
N ASP A 117 16.59 7.92 -3.12
CA ASP A 117 15.98 9.13 -2.57
C ASP A 117 15.88 10.25 -3.61
N HIS A 118 15.29 11.38 -3.23
CA HIS A 118 15.08 12.55 -4.09
C HIS A 118 16.27 13.53 -4.13
N GLY A 119 17.31 13.34 -3.30
CA GLY A 119 18.47 14.24 -3.24
C GLY A 119 18.70 14.85 -1.87
N GLU A 120 18.80 16.18 -1.82
CA GLU A 120 19.08 16.93 -0.58
C GLU A 120 17.81 17.25 0.18
N ASN A 121 17.86 17.22 1.53
CA ASN A 121 16.83 17.82 2.37
C ASN A 121 16.70 19.30 2.05
N ARG A 122 15.49 19.78 1.78
CA ARG A 122 15.19 21.20 1.50
C ARG A 122 14.55 21.93 2.69
N GLU A 123 14.08 21.18 3.69
CA GLU A 123 13.42 21.72 4.88
C GLU A 123 14.41 21.83 6.05
N ARG A 124 15.45 22.67 5.88
CA ARG A 124 16.56 22.83 6.82
C ARG A 124 16.17 23.54 8.12
N THR A 125 15.03 24.23 8.15
CA THR A 125 14.58 25.03 9.30
C THR A 125 13.74 24.21 10.28
N ASP A 126 13.20 23.07 9.85
CA ASP A 126 12.57 22.11 10.77
C ASP A 126 13.66 21.26 11.43
N ALA A 127 13.77 21.37 12.76
CA ALA A 127 14.84 20.73 13.51
C ALA A 127 14.73 19.18 13.49
N ALA A 128 13.51 18.65 13.42
CA ALA A 128 13.27 17.22 13.40
C ALA A 128 13.68 16.62 12.06
N THR A 129 13.27 17.24 10.96
CA THR A 129 13.64 16.86 9.59
C THR A 129 15.14 16.98 9.36
N GLU A 130 15.76 18.07 9.84
CA GLU A 130 17.23 18.25 9.75
C GLU A 130 17.99 17.19 10.55
N GLN A 131 17.48 16.78 11.73
CA GLN A 131 18.09 15.71 12.50
C GLN A 131 18.04 14.38 11.75
N VAL A 132 16.89 14.02 11.14
CA VAL A 132 16.74 12.82 10.30
C VAL A 132 17.72 12.85 9.12
N TRP A 133 17.84 14.00 8.46
CA TRP A 133 18.80 14.19 7.38
C TRP A 133 20.25 13.96 7.83
N GLN A 134 20.64 14.49 8.98
CA GLN A 134 22.00 14.30 9.53
C GLN A 134 22.24 12.84 9.89
N ASP A 135 21.25 12.14 10.46
CA ASP A 135 21.34 10.70 10.76
C ASP A 135 21.47 9.88 9.48
N TYR A 136 20.70 10.22 8.46
CA TYR A 136 20.78 9.61 7.14
C TYR A 136 22.15 9.84 6.48
N GLN A 137 22.72 11.05 6.55
CA GLN A 137 24.07 11.33 6.04
C GLN A 137 25.14 10.48 6.76
N ARG A 138 25.03 10.32 8.09
CA ARG A 138 25.92 9.42 8.85
C ARG A 138 25.78 7.95 8.45
N PHE A 139 24.57 7.53 8.12
CA PHE A 139 24.32 6.19 7.59
C PHE A 139 24.97 6.01 6.21
N LEU A 140 24.82 6.95 5.29
CA LEU A 140 25.43 6.90 3.96
C LEU A 140 26.97 6.87 4.01
N ALA A 141 27.57 7.56 4.99
CA ALA A 141 29.03 7.59 5.17
C ALA A 141 29.65 6.20 5.43
N LYS A 142 28.82 5.18 5.73
CA LYS A 142 29.24 3.76 5.85
C LYS A 142 29.38 3.06 4.50
N SER A 143 29.58 3.79 3.41
CA SER A 143 29.74 3.28 2.03
C SER A 143 28.49 2.58 1.47
N ILE A 144 27.30 3.00 1.89
CA ILE A 144 26.04 2.54 1.33
C ILE A 144 25.86 3.15 -0.07
N LYS A 145 25.49 2.33 -1.05
CA LYS A 145 25.16 2.80 -2.40
C LYS A 145 23.93 3.69 -2.36
N ARG A 146 24.04 4.93 -2.87
CA ARG A 146 22.94 5.88 -3.01
C ARG A 146 22.58 6.07 -4.47
N ILE A 147 21.29 6.17 -4.76
CA ILE A 147 20.72 6.49 -6.07
C ILE A 147 19.77 7.66 -5.89
N ILE A 148 20.11 8.81 -6.50
CA ILE A 148 19.21 9.97 -6.54
C ILE A 148 18.32 9.79 -7.78
N ALA A 149 17.02 9.58 -7.55
CA ALA A 149 16.07 9.30 -8.61
C ALA A 149 15.30 10.56 -9.03
N LYS A 150 14.96 10.65 -10.33
CA LYS A 150 14.28 11.79 -10.94
C LYS A 150 13.00 11.36 -11.64
N PRO A 151 12.01 12.26 -11.81
CA PRO A 151 10.78 11.94 -12.54
C PRO A 151 11.10 11.43 -13.96
N GLY A 152 10.56 10.27 -14.28
CA GLY A 152 10.82 9.59 -15.53
C GLY A 152 11.85 8.46 -15.44
N ASP A 153 12.60 8.33 -14.37
CA ASP A 153 13.51 7.20 -14.16
C ASP A 153 12.72 5.90 -13.94
N THR A 154 13.33 4.79 -14.30
CA THR A 154 12.86 3.44 -13.90
C THR A 154 13.86 2.88 -12.90
N LEU A 155 13.38 2.52 -11.74
CA LEU A 155 14.23 2.01 -10.65
C LEU A 155 14.77 0.61 -10.99
N PRO A 156 16.02 0.29 -10.58
CA PRO A 156 16.71 -0.95 -10.97
C PRO A 156 16.26 -2.17 -10.15
N ILE A 157 14.95 -2.45 -10.13
CA ILE A 157 14.36 -3.52 -9.34
C ILE A 157 13.84 -4.61 -10.29
N HIS A 158 14.38 -5.83 -10.16
CA HIS A 158 13.97 -6.94 -10.99
C HIS A 158 12.64 -7.55 -10.56
N GLY A 159 11.80 -7.88 -11.54
CA GLY A 159 10.51 -8.57 -11.33
C GLY A 159 9.30 -7.64 -11.26
N ILE A 160 9.52 -6.33 -11.12
CA ILE A 160 8.52 -5.25 -11.25
C ILE A 160 9.08 -4.12 -12.11
N GLN A 161 8.20 -3.22 -12.56
CA GLN A 161 8.61 -1.95 -13.14
C GLN A 161 8.18 -0.82 -12.18
N ALA A 162 9.13 -0.16 -11.54
CA ALA A 162 8.88 0.99 -10.69
C ALA A 162 9.31 2.27 -11.43
N LYS A 163 8.35 3.09 -11.81
CA LYS A 163 8.55 4.35 -12.56
C LYS A 163 8.40 5.53 -11.62
N VAL A 164 9.41 6.37 -11.50
CA VAL A 164 9.36 7.59 -10.72
C VAL A 164 8.45 8.60 -11.39
N VAL A 165 7.46 9.13 -10.66
CA VAL A 165 6.47 10.10 -11.17
C VAL A 165 6.62 11.48 -10.53
N SER A 166 7.15 11.56 -9.32
CA SER A 166 7.51 12.79 -8.61
C SER A 166 8.85 12.63 -7.89
N SER A 167 9.62 13.69 -7.72
CA SER A 167 10.87 13.73 -6.94
C SER A 167 11.38 15.15 -6.82
N ASP A 168 11.83 15.59 -5.63
CA ASP A 168 12.36 16.93 -5.34
C ASP A 168 11.49 18.07 -5.90
N GLY A 169 10.15 17.92 -5.77
CA GLY A 169 9.16 18.89 -6.24
C GLY A 169 8.94 18.89 -7.76
N ALA A 170 9.71 18.13 -8.53
CA ALA A 170 9.50 17.95 -9.96
C ALA A 170 8.57 16.76 -10.25
N LEU A 171 7.86 16.83 -11.37
CA LEU A 171 6.87 15.82 -11.80
C LEU A 171 7.19 15.31 -13.21
N ILE A 172 6.68 14.12 -13.56
CA ILE A 172 6.74 13.64 -14.94
C ILE A 172 6.07 14.63 -15.88
N LYS A 173 6.75 14.93 -17.01
CA LYS A 173 6.22 15.82 -18.06
C LYS A 173 5.33 15.09 -19.04
N LYS A 174 5.64 13.84 -19.36
CA LYS A 174 4.90 13.00 -20.30
C LYS A 174 3.98 12.04 -19.54
N PRO A 175 2.72 11.88 -19.96
CA PRO A 175 1.83 10.89 -19.39
C PRO A 175 2.42 9.48 -19.48
N LEU A 176 2.09 8.65 -18.50
CA LEU A 176 2.39 7.22 -18.54
C LEU A 176 1.56 6.54 -19.63
N ARG A 177 1.96 5.32 -20.01
CA ARG A 177 1.24 4.54 -21.02
C ARG A 177 -0.21 4.32 -20.57
N GLY A 178 -1.17 4.64 -21.45
CA GLY A 178 -2.61 4.52 -21.16
C GLY A 178 -3.20 5.67 -20.36
N ALA A 179 -2.41 6.70 -20.05
CA ALA A 179 -2.86 7.97 -19.47
C ALA A 179 -3.08 9.03 -20.56
N SER A 180 -3.26 10.28 -20.19
CA SER A 180 -3.50 11.47 -21.01
C SER A 180 -4.96 11.84 -21.27
N ALA A 181 -5.92 11.18 -20.67
CA ALA A 181 -7.32 11.63 -20.71
C ALA A 181 -7.50 12.94 -19.92
N THR A 182 -8.45 13.78 -20.39
CA THR A 182 -8.90 14.94 -19.59
C THR A 182 -9.44 14.44 -18.25
N ASN A 183 -9.06 15.12 -17.17
CA ASN A 183 -9.49 14.76 -15.82
C ASN A 183 -10.65 15.66 -15.37
N PRO A 184 -11.90 15.17 -15.37
CA PRO A 184 -13.07 15.98 -14.99
C PRO A 184 -13.04 16.43 -13.53
N ALA A 185 -12.37 15.66 -12.65
CA ALA A 185 -12.27 16.00 -11.22
C ALA A 185 -11.43 17.26 -10.94
N CYS A 186 -10.67 17.75 -11.92
CA CYS A 186 -9.98 19.04 -11.80
C CYS A 186 -10.91 20.22 -11.50
N LYS A 187 -12.19 20.15 -11.94
CA LYS A 187 -13.16 21.22 -11.71
C LYS A 187 -13.65 21.30 -10.26
N SER A 188 -13.58 20.20 -9.54
CA SER A 188 -14.01 20.08 -8.14
C SER A 188 -12.84 20.03 -7.17
N SER A 189 -11.61 20.25 -7.65
CA SER A 189 -10.38 20.22 -6.85
C SER A 189 -9.74 21.59 -6.78
N GLY A 190 -9.25 21.95 -5.58
CA GLY A 190 -8.48 23.16 -5.37
C GLY A 190 -9.25 24.49 -5.45
N PRO A 191 -8.55 25.61 -5.42
CA PRO A 191 -7.09 25.70 -5.33
C PRO A 191 -6.55 25.23 -3.98
N TYR A 192 -5.31 24.75 -3.97
CA TYR A 192 -4.58 24.38 -2.75
C TYR A 192 -3.41 25.32 -2.54
N PRO A 193 -3.09 25.68 -1.28
CA PRO A 193 -1.91 26.47 -0.99
C PRO A 193 -0.64 25.68 -1.39
N ALA A 194 0.35 26.40 -1.91
CA ALA A 194 1.63 25.78 -2.24
C ALA A 194 2.35 25.35 -0.96
N ASP A 195 2.69 24.07 -0.90
CA ASP A 195 3.48 23.50 0.19
C ASP A 195 4.95 23.96 0.09
N GLN A 196 5.66 24.04 1.21
CA GLN A 196 7.07 24.43 1.27
C GLN A 196 7.93 23.39 2.02
N THR A 197 7.30 22.32 2.50
CA THR A 197 7.94 21.27 3.32
C THR A 197 8.57 20.17 2.47
N GLU A 198 9.14 19.17 3.12
CA GLU A 198 9.63 17.97 2.45
C GLU A 198 8.51 17.16 1.79
N ASN A 199 7.24 17.30 2.22
CA ASN A 199 6.11 16.58 1.61
C ASN A 199 6.00 16.83 0.11
N LEU A 200 6.11 18.07 -0.35
CA LEU A 200 6.07 18.38 -1.79
C LEU A 200 7.24 17.74 -2.57
N ARG A 201 8.29 17.30 -1.87
CA ARG A 201 9.49 16.65 -2.45
C ARG A 201 9.34 15.17 -2.64
N SER A 202 8.28 14.57 -2.12
CA SER A 202 8.07 13.12 -2.10
C SER A 202 8.39 12.45 -3.43
N LEU A 203 9.26 11.43 -3.34
CA LEU A 203 9.60 10.54 -4.44
C LEU A 203 8.47 9.53 -4.64
N GLY A 204 7.55 9.86 -5.55
CA GLY A 204 6.42 9.02 -5.87
C GLY A 204 6.72 8.02 -6.99
N THR A 205 6.13 6.85 -6.89
CA THR A 205 6.33 5.76 -7.86
C THR A 205 5.02 5.16 -8.36
N MET A 206 5.00 4.87 -9.67
CA MET A 206 4.04 3.95 -10.29
C MET A 206 4.71 2.59 -10.42
N ILE A 207 4.24 1.61 -9.68
CA ILE A 207 4.75 0.23 -9.71
C ILE A 207 3.81 -0.62 -10.57
N THR A 208 4.39 -1.38 -11.52
CA THR A 208 3.64 -2.26 -12.41
C THR A 208 4.15 -3.69 -12.30
N PHE A 209 3.23 -4.63 -12.10
CA PHE A 209 3.49 -6.06 -12.10
C PHE A 209 2.51 -6.79 -13.02
N GLY A 210 2.95 -7.13 -14.23
CA GLY A 210 2.06 -7.63 -15.26
C GLY A 210 0.99 -6.61 -15.63
N LYS A 211 -0.28 -6.93 -15.34
CA LYS A 211 -1.41 -6.00 -15.53
C LYS A 211 -1.68 -5.12 -14.31
N LEU A 212 -1.22 -5.54 -13.12
CA LEU A 212 -1.46 -4.80 -11.86
C LEU A 212 -0.68 -3.47 -11.84
N ARG A 213 -1.34 -2.41 -11.41
CA ARG A 213 -0.77 -1.07 -11.24
C ARG A 213 -0.99 -0.57 -9.83
N ILE A 214 0.09 -0.14 -9.18
CA ILE A 214 0.11 0.32 -7.79
C ILE A 214 0.72 1.71 -7.78
N LEU A 215 0.09 2.65 -7.11
CA LEU A 215 0.58 4.02 -6.94
C LEU A 215 0.95 4.26 -5.49
N ASP A 216 2.16 4.76 -5.30
CA ASP A 216 2.67 5.30 -4.05
C ASP A 216 3.25 6.69 -4.32
N LEU A 217 2.77 7.71 -3.65
CA LEU A 217 3.26 9.09 -3.79
C LEU A 217 3.89 9.62 -2.51
N GLY A 218 4.06 8.77 -1.47
CA GLY A 218 4.43 9.25 -0.14
C GLY A 218 3.46 10.33 0.33
N ASP A 219 3.99 11.44 0.81
CA ASP A 219 3.19 12.56 1.32
C ASP A 219 3.02 13.71 0.32
N LEU A 220 3.13 13.40 -0.98
CA LEU A 220 2.99 14.42 -2.04
C LEU A 220 1.70 15.23 -1.84
N THR A 221 1.83 16.53 -1.79
CA THR A 221 0.75 17.44 -1.41
C THR A 221 -0.23 17.74 -2.54
N SER A 222 -1.45 18.15 -2.19
CA SER A 222 -2.55 18.35 -3.13
C SER A 222 -2.27 19.39 -4.22
N ASP A 223 -1.43 20.41 -3.97
CA ASP A 223 -0.99 21.36 -4.99
C ASP A 223 -0.15 20.64 -6.08
N LYS A 224 0.75 19.73 -5.69
CA LYS A 224 1.55 18.91 -6.61
C LYS A 224 0.72 17.83 -7.32
N GLU A 225 -0.23 17.26 -6.62
CA GLU A 225 -1.20 16.34 -7.23
C GLU A 225 -2.01 17.03 -8.33
N MET A 226 -2.43 18.30 -8.11
CA MET A 226 -3.11 19.09 -9.13
C MET A 226 -2.23 19.33 -10.37
N GLU A 227 -0.95 19.69 -10.17
CA GLU A 227 0.00 19.82 -11.30
C GLU A 227 0.17 18.51 -12.07
N LEU A 228 0.17 17.35 -11.37
CA LEU A 228 0.34 16.03 -11.96
C LEU A 228 -0.91 15.57 -12.73
N MET A 229 -2.10 15.92 -12.25
CA MET A 229 -3.38 15.36 -12.68
C MET A 229 -4.22 16.29 -13.54
N CYS A 230 -3.89 17.59 -13.62
CA CYS A 230 -4.70 18.60 -14.29
C CYS A 230 -3.92 19.35 -15.40
N PRO A 231 -4.57 19.69 -16.54
CA PRO A 231 -5.91 19.29 -16.92
C PRO A 231 -6.00 17.84 -17.41
N LEU A 232 -4.85 17.17 -17.57
CA LEU A 232 -4.73 15.79 -18.08
C LEU A 232 -4.23 14.88 -16.96
N ASN A 233 -4.91 13.75 -16.80
CA ASN A 233 -4.43 12.66 -15.94
C ASN A 233 -3.15 12.07 -16.54
N ARG A 234 -1.98 12.33 -15.92
CA ARG A 234 -0.70 11.79 -16.38
C ARG A 234 -0.39 10.40 -15.87
N LEU A 235 -1.16 9.89 -14.91
CA LEU A 235 -0.92 8.59 -14.27
C LEU A 235 -1.76 7.46 -14.87
N GLY A 236 -3.02 7.75 -15.29
CA GLY A 236 -4.01 6.75 -15.68
C GLY A 236 -4.63 6.06 -14.45
N HIS A 237 -5.44 5.02 -14.70
CA HIS A 237 -6.08 4.24 -13.63
C HIS A 237 -5.08 3.34 -12.91
N VAL A 238 -5.37 3.02 -11.64
CA VAL A 238 -4.57 2.09 -10.82
C VAL A 238 -5.46 1.02 -10.17
N ASP A 239 -4.90 -0.13 -9.86
CA ASP A 239 -5.61 -1.17 -9.11
C ASP A 239 -5.51 -0.92 -7.60
N ILE A 240 -4.31 -0.59 -7.13
CA ILE A 240 -4.04 -0.34 -5.71
C ILE A 240 -3.48 1.08 -5.54
N TYR A 241 -4.08 1.85 -4.67
CA TYR A 241 -3.59 3.14 -4.23
C TYR A 241 -3.13 3.06 -2.77
N ILE A 242 -1.82 3.25 -2.54
CA ILE A 242 -1.29 3.50 -1.21
C ILE A 242 -1.66 4.94 -0.90
N VAL A 243 -2.50 5.13 0.12
CA VAL A 243 -3.14 6.42 0.35
C VAL A 243 -2.10 7.46 0.76
N SER A 244 -1.95 8.50 -0.06
CA SER A 244 -0.98 9.57 0.19
C SER A 244 -1.16 10.19 1.57
N HIS A 245 -0.03 10.46 2.24
CA HIS A 245 0.04 11.18 3.51
C HIS A 245 -0.83 10.55 4.60
N HIS A 246 -0.83 9.20 4.64
CA HIS A 246 -1.60 8.41 5.63
C HIS A 246 -3.11 8.73 5.66
N GLY A 247 -3.64 9.34 4.60
CA GLY A 247 -5.01 9.87 4.56
C GLY A 247 -5.18 11.20 5.28
N TRP A 248 -4.14 12.02 5.40
CA TRP A 248 -4.26 13.38 5.92
C TRP A 248 -4.80 14.34 4.86
N SER A 249 -5.54 15.37 5.29
CA SER A 249 -6.30 16.28 4.41
C SER A 249 -5.45 17.16 3.48
N GLN A 250 -4.14 17.20 3.67
CA GLN A 250 -3.18 17.95 2.83
C GLN A 250 -2.87 17.24 1.50
N SER A 251 -3.26 15.98 1.38
CA SER A 251 -3.02 15.12 0.20
C SER A 251 -4.29 14.35 -0.17
N GLY A 252 -4.27 13.60 -1.26
CA GLY A 252 -5.43 12.83 -1.70
C GLY A 252 -6.52 13.69 -2.32
N SER A 253 -6.15 14.69 -3.13
CA SER A 253 -7.09 15.59 -3.79
C SER A 253 -8.12 14.82 -4.65
N PRO A 254 -9.36 15.33 -4.83
CA PRO A 254 -10.30 14.73 -5.77
C PRO A 254 -9.72 14.55 -7.18
N ALA A 255 -8.86 15.47 -7.65
CA ALA A 255 -8.18 15.34 -8.94
C ALA A 255 -7.30 14.09 -9.00
N LEU A 256 -6.56 13.79 -7.93
CA LEU A 256 -5.78 12.55 -7.87
C LEU A 256 -6.70 11.35 -7.75
N VAL A 257 -7.44 11.26 -6.65
CA VAL A 257 -8.14 10.02 -6.26
C VAL A 257 -9.20 9.61 -7.29
N HIS A 258 -10.03 10.55 -7.77
CA HIS A 258 -11.03 10.26 -8.80
C HIS A 258 -10.41 10.11 -10.19
N GLY A 259 -9.24 10.75 -10.43
CA GLY A 259 -8.52 10.61 -11.69
C GLY A 259 -7.86 9.24 -11.86
N ILE A 260 -7.27 8.69 -10.80
CA ILE A 260 -6.67 7.35 -10.83
C ILE A 260 -7.71 6.24 -10.64
N ALA A 261 -8.89 6.56 -10.07
CA ALA A 261 -10.02 5.65 -9.84
C ALA A 261 -9.56 4.27 -9.34
N PRO A 262 -8.99 4.17 -8.12
CA PRO A 262 -8.41 2.93 -7.63
C PRO A 262 -9.51 1.90 -7.35
N ARG A 263 -9.20 0.61 -7.54
CA ARG A 263 -10.07 -0.48 -7.14
C ARG A 263 -9.98 -0.75 -5.64
N VAL A 264 -8.75 -0.70 -5.12
CA VAL A 264 -8.49 -0.84 -3.69
C VAL A 264 -7.59 0.30 -3.24
N ALA A 265 -7.95 0.93 -2.12
CA ALA A 265 -7.09 1.86 -1.41
C ALA A 265 -6.61 1.21 -0.11
N ILE A 266 -5.33 1.39 0.23
CA ILE A 266 -4.75 0.93 1.50
C ILE A 266 -4.16 2.14 2.19
N MET A 267 -4.68 2.44 3.38
CA MET A 267 -4.32 3.60 4.16
C MET A 267 -3.40 3.17 5.32
N ASP A 268 -2.19 3.68 5.31
CA ASP A 268 -1.15 3.44 6.31
C ASP A 268 -1.21 4.45 7.47
N ASN A 269 -2.44 4.76 7.90
CA ASN A 269 -2.69 5.64 9.04
C ASN A 269 -2.29 4.98 10.37
N GLY A 270 -2.03 5.82 11.36
CA GLY A 270 -1.98 5.45 12.78
C GLY A 270 -3.29 5.72 13.48
N GLU A 271 -3.36 5.37 14.78
CA GLU A 271 -4.53 5.66 15.60
C GLU A 271 -4.77 7.17 15.77
N ASN A 272 -3.67 7.94 15.89
CA ASN A 272 -3.69 9.38 16.17
C ASN A 272 -3.13 10.24 15.01
N LYS A 273 -2.82 9.64 13.86
CA LYS A 273 -2.27 10.36 12.70
C LYS A 273 -2.81 9.78 11.40
N GLY A 274 -3.33 10.64 10.54
CA GLY A 274 -3.95 10.24 9.28
C GLY A 274 -5.40 9.77 9.43
N GLY A 275 -6.00 9.35 8.32
CA GLY A 275 -7.41 8.93 8.31
C GLY A 275 -8.39 10.07 8.54
N SER A 276 -8.08 11.28 8.06
CA SER A 276 -8.96 12.46 8.16
C SER A 276 -10.31 12.21 7.47
N PRO A 277 -11.44 12.69 8.03
CA PRO A 277 -12.77 12.55 7.45
C PRO A 277 -12.86 12.98 5.98
N SER A 278 -12.20 14.11 5.63
CA SER A 278 -12.21 14.63 4.26
C SER A 278 -11.52 13.68 3.26
N SER A 279 -10.37 13.10 3.63
CA SER A 279 -9.66 12.14 2.79
C SER A 279 -10.46 10.84 2.63
N TRP A 280 -11.04 10.35 3.73
CA TRP A 280 -11.93 9.19 3.69
C TRP A 280 -13.12 9.42 2.75
N ASP A 281 -13.77 10.57 2.83
CA ASP A 281 -14.89 10.96 1.97
C ASP A 281 -14.53 10.99 0.48
N ILE A 282 -13.37 11.56 0.15
CA ILE A 282 -12.87 11.61 -1.24
C ILE A 282 -12.65 10.19 -1.76
N ILE A 283 -11.97 9.34 -0.99
CA ILE A 283 -11.68 7.96 -1.38
C ILE A 283 -12.97 7.16 -1.55
N LYS A 284 -13.89 7.23 -0.60
CA LYS A 284 -15.17 6.50 -0.64
C LYS A 284 -16.07 6.91 -1.80
N LYS A 285 -15.91 8.12 -2.33
CA LYS A 285 -16.65 8.63 -3.51
C LYS A 285 -15.96 8.29 -4.83
N SER A 286 -14.80 7.64 -4.83
CA SER A 286 -14.09 7.29 -6.05
C SER A 286 -14.82 6.20 -6.82
N THR A 287 -15.00 6.45 -8.12
CA THR A 287 -15.67 5.49 -9.02
C THR A 287 -14.82 4.23 -9.16
N GLY A 288 -15.44 3.06 -8.98
CA GLY A 288 -14.77 1.77 -9.13
C GLY A 288 -14.04 1.28 -7.88
N LEU A 289 -14.08 2.05 -6.77
CA LEU A 289 -13.54 1.59 -5.49
C LEU A 289 -14.34 0.37 -5.00
N GLU A 290 -13.66 -0.76 -4.87
CA GLU A 290 -14.20 -1.98 -4.28
C GLU A 290 -14.06 -1.93 -2.75
N ASP A 291 -12.86 -1.58 -2.23
CA ASP A 291 -12.61 -1.46 -0.80
C ASP A 291 -11.55 -0.40 -0.45
N LEU A 292 -11.69 0.12 0.76
CA LEU A 292 -10.64 0.81 1.51
C LEU A 292 -10.21 -0.10 2.66
N TRP A 293 -8.90 -0.27 2.87
CA TRP A 293 -8.28 -0.92 4.01
C TRP A 293 -7.51 0.09 4.84
N GLN A 294 -7.49 -0.08 6.17
CA GLN A 294 -6.79 0.80 7.10
C GLN A 294 -5.82 0.00 7.98
N LEU A 295 -4.63 0.53 8.21
CA LEU A 295 -3.71 -0.06 9.21
C LEU A 295 -4.24 0.16 10.63
N HIS A 296 -4.86 1.31 10.90
CA HIS A 296 -5.46 1.59 12.19
C HIS A 296 -6.89 2.12 12.09
N PHE A 297 -7.66 1.90 13.16
CA PHE A 297 -8.82 2.74 13.44
C PHE A 297 -8.33 4.18 13.66
N SER A 298 -8.85 5.13 12.90
CA SER A 298 -8.51 6.55 13.04
C SER A 298 -9.39 7.20 14.11
N LYS A 299 -8.79 7.77 15.15
CA LYS A 299 -9.52 8.58 16.14
C LYS A 299 -10.06 9.87 15.53
N GLU A 300 -9.35 10.49 14.58
CA GLU A 300 -9.82 11.66 13.85
C GLU A 300 -11.04 11.33 13.00
N GLY A 301 -11.06 10.14 12.37
CA GLY A 301 -12.20 9.63 11.62
C GLY A 301 -13.44 9.36 12.46
N GLY A 302 -13.27 9.11 13.75
CA GLY A 302 -14.37 8.82 14.68
C GLY A 302 -15.18 7.57 14.28
N THR A 303 -16.48 7.58 14.55
CA THR A 303 -17.37 6.45 14.24
C THR A 303 -17.75 6.36 12.77
N ASP A 304 -17.73 7.48 12.05
CA ASP A 304 -18.37 7.59 10.75
C ASP A 304 -17.39 7.50 9.55
N HIS A 305 -16.09 7.74 9.80
CA HIS A 305 -15.06 7.78 8.77
C HIS A 305 -13.96 6.74 9.00
N ASN A 306 -14.37 5.57 9.45
CA ASN A 306 -13.55 4.35 9.47
C ASN A 306 -14.25 3.25 8.67
N VAL A 307 -13.50 2.31 8.14
CA VAL A 307 -14.08 1.13 7.50
C VAL A 307 -14.56 0.13 8.56
N ALA A 308 -15.35 -0.87 8.13
CA ALA A 308 -15.79 -1.94 9.04
C ALA A 308 -14.57 -2.73 9.58
N ASP A 309 -14.68 -3.22 10.81
CA ASP A 309 -13.62 -3.90 11.57
C ASP A 309 -12.78 -4.92 10.77
N PRO A 310 -13.33 -5.78 9.90
CA PRO A 310 -12.52 -6.73 9.14
C PRO A 310 -11.49 -6.10 8.20
N PHE A 311 -11.70 -4.83 7.83
CA PHE A 311 -10.81 -4.07 6.93
C PHE A 311 -9.79 -3.20 7.68
N ILE A 312 -9.73 -3.28 9.02
CA ILE A 312 -8.76 -2.57 9.86
C ILE A 312 -7.79 -3.58 10.46
N ALA A 313 -6.50 -3.34 10.34
CA ALA A 313 -5.49 -4.22 10.92
C ALA A 313 -5.33 -4.03 12.44
N ASN A 314 -5.41 -2.80 12.94
CA ASN A 314 -5.29 -2.49 14.36
C ASN A 314 -6.50 -1.64 14.77
N LEU A 315 -7.36 -2.20 15.66
CA LEU A 315 -8.46 -1.47 16.26
C LEU A 315 -7.95 -0.53 17.35
N ALA A 316 -8.81 0.38 17.82
CA ALA A 316 -8.48 1.24 18.95
C ALA A 316 -8.07 0.42 20.17
N GLY A 317 -6.99 0.81 20.82
CA GLY A 317 -6.49 0.12 22.04
C GLY A 317 -4.99 -0.15 22.01
N PRO A 318 -4.54 -1.25 22.64
CA PRO A 318 -3.11 -1.58 22.70
C PRO A 318 -2.51 -1.78 21.32
N ASP A 319 -1.32 -1.22 21.14
CA ASP A 319 -0.54 -1.35 19.91
C ASP A 319 -0.11 -2.81 19.69
N ALA A 320 -0.81 -3.50 18.78
CA ALA A 320 -0.59 -4.92 18.51
C ALA A 320 0.36 -5.19 17.34
N GLY A 321 0.66 -4.17 16.53
CA GLY A 321 1.57 -4.27 15.37
C GLY A 321 1.07 -5.21 14.28
N ASN A 322 -0.24 -5.30 14.07
CA ASN A 322 -0.80 -6.07 12.98
C ASN A 322 -0.53 -5.36 11.64
N TYR A 323 -0.40 -6.16 10.59
CA TYR A 323 -0.07 -5.69 9.25
C TYR A 323 -1.13 -6.13 8.24
N LEU A 324 -1.18 -5.43 7.10
CA LEU A 324 -1.87 -5.88 5.90
C LEU A 324 -0.85 -6.47 4.91
N LYS A 325 -1.25 -7.49 4.16
CA LYS A 325 -0.41 -8.08 3.13
C LYS A 325 -1.18 -8.23 1.84
N VAL A 326 -0.61 -7.75 0.74
CA VAL A 326 -1.09 -8.04 -0.61
C VAL A 326 -0.25 -9.16 -1.22
N THR A 327 -0.93 -10.16 -1.79
CA THR A 327 -0.34 -11.16 -2.68
C THR A 327 -0.92 -10.95 -4.07
N ALA A 328 -0.07 -10.66 -5.06
CA ALA A 328 -0.53 -10.28 -6.39
C ALA A 328 0.02 -11.20 -7.50
N TRP A 329 -0.75 -11.34 -8.58
CA TRP A 329 -0.43 -12.13 -9.76
C TRP A 329 -0.30 -11.24 -11.00
N LYS A 330 0.43 -11.74 -12.02
CA LYS A 330 0.71 -10.97 -13.25
C LYS A 330 -0.52 -10.68 -14.11
N ASP A 331 -1.60 -11.43 -13.93
CA ASP A 331 -2.86 -11.20 -14.63
C ASP A 331 -3.63 -9.98 -14.11
N GLY A 332 -3.19 -9.40 -12.97
CA GLY A 332 -3.80 -8.25 -12.31
C GLY A 332 -4.75 -8.63 -11.18
N SER A 333 -4.92 -9.91 -10.89
CA SER A 333 -5.61 -10.36 -9.69
C SER A 333 -4.71 -10.21 -8.46
N PHE A 334 -5.31 -10.04 -7.29
CA PHE A 334 -4.60 -9.96 -6.01
C PHE A 334 -5.52 -10.32 -4.85
N GLU A 335 -4.93 -10.57 -3.69
CA GLU A 335 -5.64 -10.70 -2.42
C GLU A 335 -5.04 -9.77 -1.37
N VAL A 336 -5.87 -9.30 -0.45
CA VAL A 336 -5.45 -8.55 0.74
C VAL A 336 -5.73 -9.40 1.97
N PHE A 337 -4.68 -9.71 2.72
CA PHE A 337 -4.72 -10.44 3.98
C PHE A 337 -4.59 -9.47 5.16
N ASN A 338 -5.42 -9.66 6.18
CA ASN A 338 -5.34 -8.93 7.45
C ASN A 338 -4.81 -9.85 8.55
N SER A 339 -3.65 -9.53 9.13
CA SER A 339 -2.99 -10.39 10.12
C SER A 339 -3.72 -10.45 11.46
N ARG A 340 -4.58 -9.46 11.77
CA ARG A 340 -5.41 -9.48 12.99
C ARG A 340 -6.53 -10.52 12.91
N THR A 341 -7.19 -10.58 11.75
CA THR A 341 -8.35 -11.48 11.55
C THR A 341 -7.96 -12.81 10.94
N GLU A 342 -6.72 -12.93 10.44
CA GLU A 342 -6.20 -14.08 9.70
C GLU A 342 -7.05 -14.44 8.47
N THR A 343 -7.70 -13.43 7.85
CA THR A 343 -8.57 -13.60 6.68
C THR A 343 -8.02 -12.87 5.47
N SER A 344 -8.34 -13.38 4.29
CA SER A 344 -8.03 -12.76 3.00
C SER A 344 -9.28 -12.40 2.22
N LYS A 345 -9.24 -11.30 1.47
CA LYS A 345 -10.21 -10.97 0.44
C LYS A 345 -9.54 -10.95 -0.92
N HIS A 346 -10.10 -11.72 -1.87
CA HIS A 346 -9.60 -11.83 -3.23
C HIS A 346 -10.27 -10.81 -4.16
N TYR A 347 -9.49 -10.21 -5.05
CA TYR A 347 -9.89 -9.28 -6.10
C TYR A 347 -9.52 -9.89 -7.46
N ALA A 348 -10.52 -10.17 -8.28
CA ALA A 348 -10.29 -10.72 -9.61
C ALA A 348 -9.53 -9.75 -10.51
N ALA A 349 -8.86 -10.24 -11.55
CA ALA A 349 -8.24 -9.38 -12.55
C ALA A 349 -9.29 -8.45 -13.19
N ALA A 350 -8.97 -7.17 -13.33
CA ALA A 350 -9.79 -6.26 -14.13
C ALA A 350 -9.71 -6.67 -15.61
N HIS A 351 -10.85 -6.66 -16.30
CA HIS A 351 -10.98 -7.08 -17.70
C HIS A 351 -10.39 -6.06 -18.68
#